data_2e34b33375f045884df1bc61983f4304
#
_entry.id   2e34b33375f045884df1bc61983f4304
#
_cell.length_a   1.000
_cell.length_b   1.000
_cell.length_c   1.000
_cell.angle_alpha   90.00
_cell.angle_beta   90.00
_cell.angle_gamma   90.00
#
_symmetry.space_group_name_H-M   'P 1'
#
loop_
_entity.id
_entity.type
_entity.pdbx_description
1 polymer ?
#
loop_
_entity_poly.entity_id
_entity_poly.type
_entity_poly.pdbx_seq_one_letter_code
_entity_poly.pdbx_strand_id
1 'polypeptide(L)'
;MKQPAKIDVAVLMLFFNRPDNFQKVFDEVKKARPAQLFLYQDGARGERDVPGIEACRQIASDENIDWECKVHRSYQTKNQGCDPSEYLSQKWAFSIVDKCIVLEDDDVPSQSFFPFCKEMLDRYEHDERIAMIAGFNEDEVTPDCEDSYFFTSVFSIWGWASWRRVVDKWEGDYAFLRDKQAMRQLESVVRQRGLRKDFIPMCRDHAHSGKEFYESIFWASMLLNSSLAIMPCRNLINNLGLSDDSTHFSGSMKTTPKAYRRIFTMKRHELEFPLKHPKYVVENVDFKERVYKINAWGHPFIKMSRSLEELFLNLRFGNFSSIFKAMARRWRKTIGRDKHA
;
A
#
# COMPACT_ATOMS: atom_id res chain seq x y z
N MET A 1 -23.69 21.20 17.69
CA MET A 1 -23.81 21.16 16.21
C MET A 1 -22.55 20.54 15.66
N LYS A 2 -22.65 19.62 14.69
CA LYS A 2 -21.48 19.05 14.01
C LYS A 2 -20.77 20.13 13.18
N GLN A 3 -19.45 20.04 13.07
CA GLN A 3 -18.66 20.92 12.21
C GLN A 3 -18.92 20.57 10.74
N PRO A 4 -18.85 21.52 9.79
CA PRO A 4 -19.00 21.22 8.37
C PRO A 4 -17.88 20.31 7.85
N ALA A 5 -18.17 19.48 6.85
CA ALA A 5 -17.15 18.76 6.09
C ALA A 5 -16.17 19.74 5.43
N LYS A 6 -14.90 19.35 5.30
CA LYS A 6 -13.87 20.17 4.64
C LYS A 6 -13.52 19.66 3.25
N ILE A 7 -13.53 18.34 3.07
CA ILE A 7 -13.20 17.73 1.79
C ILE A 7 -14.37 16.90 1.24
N ASP A 8 -14.64 17.13 -0.04
CA ASP A 8 -15.69 16.47 -0.79
C ASP A 8 -15.13 15.23 -1.52
N VAL A 9 -14.44 14.38 -0.76
CA VAL A 9 -13.94 13.08 -1.22
C VAL A 9 -14.17 12.07 -0.12
N ALA A 10 -14.54 10.85 -0.50
CA ALA A 10 -14.70 9.74 0.43
C ALA A 10 -13.33 9.26 0.94
N VAL A 11 -13.29 8.84 2.20
CA VAL A 11 -12.13 8.19 2.81
C VAL A 11 -12.55 6.80 3.29
N LEU A 12 -11.85 5.76 2.84
CA LEU A 12 -11.94 4.40 3.36
C LEU A 12 -10.82 4.20 4.37
N MET A 13 -11.18 3.77 5.57
CA MET A 13 -10.25 3.32 6.60
C MET A 13 -10.40 1.82 6.80
N LEU A 14 -9.30 1.09 6.58
CA LEU A 14 -9.20 -0.34 6.90
C LEU A 14 -8.49 -0.51 8.22
N PHE A 15 -9.07 -1.28 9.12
CA PHE A 15 -8.47 -1.50 10.43
C PHE A 15 -8.85 -2.88 10.99
N PHE A 16 -8.08 -3.31 11.97
CA PHE A 16 -8.35 -4.59 12.62
C PHE A 16 -8.42 -4.45 14.14
N ASN A 17 -7.30 -4.65 14.86
CA ASN A 17 -7.26 -4.72 16.32
C ASN A 17 -6.07 -3.95 16.94
N ARG A 18 -5.58 -2.89 16.27
CA ARG A 18 -4.46 -2.06 16.69
C ARG A 18 -4.93 -0.64 17.07
N PRO A 19 -5.61 -0.45 18.22
CA PRO A 19 -6.25 0.82 18.57
C PRO A 19 -5.27 2.00 18.63
N ASP A 20 -4.04 1.80 19.13
CA ASP A 20 -3.05 2.89 19.25
C ASP A 20 -2.58 3.43 17.88
N ASN A 21 -2.47 2.58 16.88
CA ASN A 21 -2.13 2.99 15.52
C ASN A 21 -3.35 3.62 14.85
N PHE A 22 -4.50 2.94 14.92
CA PHE A 22 -5.75 3.40 14.35
C PHE A 22 -6.15 4.78 14.86
N GLN A 23 -5.97 5.05 16.16
CA GLN A 23 -6.25 6.37 16.75
C GLN A 23 -5.46 7.49 16.03
N LYS A 24 -4.17 7.26 15.74
CA LYS A 24 -3.32 8.28 15.09
C LYS A 24 -3.79 8.57 13.66
N VAL A 25 -4.21 7.54 12.91
CA VAL A 25 -4.75 7.71 11.55
C VAL A 25 -6.13 8.39 11.62
N PHE A 26 -6.99 7.94 12.54
CA PHE A 26 -8.32 8.53 12.74
C PHE A 26 -8.25 10.01 13.11
N ASP A 27 -7.30 10.40 13.96
CA ASP A 27 -7.10 11.81 14.36
C ASP A 27 -6.77 12.71 13.15
N GLU A 28 -5.99 12.22 12.20
CA GLU A 28 -5.69 12.97 10.97
C GLU A 28 -6.92 13.03 10.03
N VAL A 29 -7.68 11.95 9.92
CA VAL A 29 -8.95 11.93 9.15
C VAL A 29 -9.98 12.86 9.78
N LYS A 30 -10.07 12.89 11.11
CA LYS A 30 -10.94 13.80 11.87
C LYS A 30 -10.61 15.28 11.60
N LYS A 31 -9.32 15.65 11.52
CA LYS A 31 -8.89 17.02 11.15
C LYS A 31 -9.26 17.36 9.70
N ALA A 32 -9.17 16.38 8.80
CA ALA A 32 -9.50 16.53 7.38
C ALA A 32 -11.02 16.63 7.14
N ARG A 33 -11.85 16.04 7.99
CA ARG A 33 -13.32 16.07 7.93
C ARG A 33 -13.89 15.72 6.54
N PRO A 34 -13.71 14.47 6.06
CA PRO A 34 -14.29 14.05 4.79
C PRO A 34 -15.82 14.03 4.82
N ALA A 35 -16.46 14.36 3.70
CA ALA A 35 -17.93 14.32 3.57
C ALA A 35 -18.49 12.90 3.64
N GLN A 36 -17.68 11.87 3.31
CA GLN A 36 -18.04 10.47 3.42
C GLN A 36 -16.90 9.67 4.05
N LEU A 37 -17.23 8.79 4.99
CA LEU A 37 -16.28 7.93 5.69
C LEU A 37 -16.74 6.48 5.60
N PHE A 38 -15.87 5.62 5.07
CA PHE A 38 -16.04 4.19 5.01
C PHE A 38 -15.16 3.55 6.08
N LEU A 39 -15.75 2.75 6.94
CA LEU A 39 -15.09 2.05 8.04
C LEU A 39 -15.22 0.55 7.80
N TYR A 40 -14.13 -0.08 7.38
CA TYR A 40 -14.08 -1.53 7.19
C TYR A 40 -13.20 -2.16 8.27
N GLN A 41 -13.74 -3.16 8.97
CA GLN A 41 -13.00 -3.90 9.99
C GLN A 41 -13.16 -5.40 9.79
N ASP A 42 -12.04 -6.11 9.74
CA ASP A 42 -12.05 -7.58 9.68
C ASP A 42 -12.52 -8.20 11.01
N GLY A 43 -13.04 -9.42 10.95
CA GLY A 43 -13.52 -10.16 12.11
C GLY A 43 -12.39 -10.73 12.97
N ALA A 44 -12.69 -11.08 14.21
CA ALA A 44 -11.73 -11.69 15.12
C ALA A 44 -11.23 -13.06 14.63
N ARG A 45 -9.92 -13.32 14.76
CA ARG A 45 -9.32 -14.67 14.60
C ARG A 45 -9.62 -15.57 15.80
N GLY A 46 -9.90 -14.95 16.96
CA GLY A 46 -10.23 -15.59 18.21
C GLY A 46 -10.42 -14.56 19.33
N GLU A 47 -10.71 -15.03 20.54
CA GLU A 47 -11.05 -14.18 21.70
C GLU A 47 -10.02 -13.10 22.03
N ARG A 48 -8.74 -13.33 21.73
CA ARG A 48 -7.65 -12.38 21.99
C ARG A 48 -7.75 -11.10 21.16
N ASP A 49 -8.39 -11.16 20.00
CA ASP A 49 -8.54 -10.00 19.14
C ASP A 49 -9.71 -9.09 19.56
N VAL A 50 -10.70 -9.64 20.28
CA VAL A 50 -11.96 -8.95 20.61
C VAL A 50 -11.74 -7.61 21.32
N PRO A 51 -10.89 -7.49 22.37
CA PRO A 51 -10.69 -6.21 23.04
C PRO A 51 -10.13 -5.12 22.12
N GLY A 52 -9.18 -5.47 21.25
CA GLY A 52 -8.59 -4.52 20.28
C GLY A 52 -9.61 -4.11 19.20
N ILE A 53 -10.44 -5.06 18.74
CA ILE A 53 -11.51 -4.80 17.78
C ILE A 53 -12.53 -3.82 18.36
N GLU A 54 -12.98 -4.04 19.59
CA GLU A 54 -13.94 -3.18 20.27
C GLU A 54 -13.36 -1.78 20.55
N ALA A 55 -12.09 -1.71 20.98
CA ALA A 55 -11.40 -0.43 21.17
C ALA A 55 -11.32 0.38 19.87
N CYS A 56 -11.01 -0.26 18.73
CA CYS A 56 -11.03 0.41 17.42
C CYS A 56 -12.46 0.90 17.05
N ARG A 57 -13.51 0.11 17.31
CA ARG A 57 -14.90 0.54 17.09
C ARG A 57 -15.28 1.73 17.93
N GLN A 58 -14.82 1.78 19.19
CA GLN A 58 -15.05 2.92 20.07
C GLN A 58 -14.38 4.20 19.54
N ILE A 59 -13.17 4.11 19.01
CA ILE A 59 -12.48 5.24 18.34
C ILE A 59 -13.32 5.77 17.17
N ALA A 60 -13.89 4.89 16.34
CA ALA A 60 -14.69 5.25 15.17
C ALA A 60 -16.19 5.35 15.46
N SER A 61 -16.58 5.57 16.72
CA SER A 61 -17.98 5.72 17.12
C SER A 61 -18.57 7.04 16.60
N ASP A 62 -19.91 7.12 16.55
CA ASP A 62 -20.62 8.33 16.10
C ASP A 62 -20.35 9.55 16.99
N GLU A 63 -20.02 9.33 18.27
CA GLU A 63 -19.66 10.36 19.24
C GLU A 63 -18.33 11.05 18.88
N ASN A 64 -17.37 10.31 18.30
CA ASN A 64 -16.08 10.81 17.89
C ASN A 64 -16.10 11.44 16.49
N ILE A 65 -17.14 11.19 15.69
CA ILE A 65 -17.36 11.81 14.37
C ILE A 65 -18.18 13.10 14.55
N ASP A 66 -17.50 14.17 14.97
CA ASP A 66 -18.08 15.44 15.36
C ASP A 66 -18.26 16.44 14.19
N TRP A 67 -18.18 15.97 12.96
CA TRP A 67 -18.42 16.73 11.72
C TRP A 67 -19.54 16.13 10.89
N GLU A 68 -20.06 16.89 9.92
CA GLU A 68 -21.04 16.44 8.95
C GLU A 68 -20.41 15.39 8.03
N CYS A 69 -20.81 14.14 8.18
CA CYS A 69 -20.23 13.02 7.47
C CYS A 69 -21.28 11.92 7.25
N LYS A 70 -21.34 11.41 6.02
CA LYS A 70 -22.07 10.17 5.74
C LYS A 70 -21.16 8.99 6.06
N VAL A 71 -21.49 8.24 7.10
CA VAL A 71 -20.68 7.12 7.57
C VAL A 71 -21.23 5.80 7.06
N HIS A 72 -20.36 5.02 6.43
CA HIS A 72 -20.63 3.66 5.98
C HIS A 72 -19.80 2.68 6.82
N ARG A 73 -20.40 1.64 7.39
CA ARG A 73 -19.70 0.64 8.21
C ARG A 73 -19.87 -0.76 7.64
N SER A 74 -18.77 -1.49 7.53
CA SER A 74 -18.71 -2.90 7.15
C SER A 74 -17.82 -3.64 8.15
N TYR A 75 -18.42 -4.09 9.25
CA TYR A 75 -17.71 -4.83 10.30
C TYR A 75 -17.96 -6.32 10.10
N GLN A 76 -16.90 -7.05 9.82
CA GLN A 76 -16.97 -8.47 9.51
C GLN A 76 -17.19 -9.29 10.79
N THR A 77 -18.01 -10.31 10.71
CA THR A 77 -18.25 -11.25 11.83
C THR A 77 -17.27 -12.42 11.84
N LYS A 78 -16.63 -12.69 10.70
CA LYS A 78 -15.60 -13.73 10.52
C LYS A 78 -14.33 -13.10 10.00
N ASN A 79 -13.20 -13.61 10.44
CA ASN A 79 -11.91 -13.18 9.93
C ASN A 79 -11.73 -13.64 8.48
N GLN A 80 -11.51 -12.70 7.56
CA GLN A 80 -11.23 -12.94 6.15
C GLN A 80 -9.71 -13.06 5.91
N GLY A 81 -8.91 -12.48 6.78
CA GLY A 81 -7.49 -12.28 6.62
C GLY A 81 -7.15 -10.91 6.04
N CYS A 82 -5.90 -10.49 6.16
CA CYS A 82 -5.43 -9.17 5.73
C CYS A 82 -5.73 -8.93 4.26
N ASP A 83 -5.10 -9.71 3.37
CA ASP A 83 -5.16 -9.50 1.92
C ASP A 83 -6.60 -9.55 1.34
N PRO A 84 -7.47 -10.54 1.68
CA PRO A 84 -8.85 -10.51 1.24
C PRO A 84 -9.66 -9.34 1.80
N SER A 85 -9.40 -8.92 3.05
CA SER A 85 -10.08 -7.77 3.65
C SER A 85 -9.77 -6.47 2.91
N GLU A 86 -8.50 -6.28 2.50
CA GLU A 86 -8.07 -5.15 1.69
C GLU A 86 -8.79 -5.13 0.35
N TYR A 87 -8.80 -6.24 -0.39
CA TYR A 87 -9.51 -6.35 -1.66
C TYR A 87 -11.01 -6.10 -1.52
N LEU A 88 -11.66 -6.76 -0.56
CA LEU A 88 -13.11 -6.67 -0.35
C LEU A 88 -13.55 -5.28 0.08
N SER A 89 -12.81 -4.63 0.97
CA SER A 89 -13.13 -3.29 1.45
C SER A 89 -13.06 -2.24 0.33
N GLN A 90 -12.05 -2.35 -0.53
CA GLN A 90 -11.87 -1.46 -1.66
C GLN A 90 -12.97 -1.69 -2.70
N LYS A 91 -13.25 -2.94 -3.08
CA LYS A 91 -14.39 -3.27 -3.96
C LYS A 91 -15.71 -2.76 -3.40
N TRP A 92 -15.94 -2.88 -2.09
CA TRP A 92 -17.13 -2.36 -1.43
C TRP A 92 -17.21 -0.82 -1.49
N ALA A 93 -16.17 -0.10 -1.10
CA ALA A 93 -16.20 1.36 -1.11
C ALA A 93 -16.41 1.91 -2.53
N PHE A 94 -15.64 1.41 -3.50
CA PHE A 94 -15.74 1.84 -4.90
C PHE A 94 -17.03 1.38 -5.60
N SER A 95 -17.79 0.42 -5.05
CA SER A 95 -19.15 0.12 -5.55
C SER A 95 -20.16 1.21 -5.20
N ILE A 96 -19.87 2.06 -4.19
CA ILE A 96 -20.76 3.09 -3.69
C ILE A 96 -20.35 4.49 -4.17
N VAL A 97 -19.02 4.77 -4.24
CA VAL A 97 -18.48 6.07 -4.65
C VAL A 97 -17.54 5.94 -5.86
N ASP A 98 -17.42 7.01 -6.64
CA ASP A 98 -16.57 7.01 -7.84
C ASP A 98 -15.11 7.35 -7.54
N LYS A 99 -14.85 8.02 -6.41
CA LYS A 99 -13.54 8.49 -5.96
C LYS A 99 -13.37 8.19 -4.47
N CYS A 100 -12.23 7.65 -4.07
CA CYS A 100 -11.97 7.34 -2.67
C CYS A 100 -10.47 7.44 -2.35
N ILE A 101 -10.18 7.97 -1.16
CA ILE A 101 -8.88 7.86 -0.49
C ILE A 101 -8.90 6.58 0.36
N VAL A 102 -7.83 5.81 0.34
CA VAL A 102 -7.69 4.54 1.08
C VAL A 102 -6.54 4.67 2.06
N LEU A 103 -6.82 4.39 3.34
CA LEU A 103 -5.87 4.42 4.44
C LEU A 103 -6.00 3.13 5.26
N GLU A 104 -4.87 2.54 5.62
CA GLU A 104 -4.80 1.44 6.59
C GLU A 104 -4.64 1.99 8.00
N ASP A 105 -4.79 1.15 9.03
CA ASP A 105 -4.74 1.59 10.44
C ASP A 105 -3.34 1.98 10.93
N ASP A 106 -2.32 1.87 10.08
CA ASP A 106 -0.94 2.30 10.33
C ASP A 106 -0.40 3.35 9.35
N ASP A 107 -1.22 3.82 8.40
CA ASP A 107 -0.88 4.86 7.44
C ASP A 107 -1.27 6.24 7.95
N VAL A 108 -0.35 6.95 8.61
CA VAL A 108 -0.61 8.29 9.16
C VAL A 108 -0.34 9.36 8.11
N PRO A 109 -1.39 10.01 7.54
CA PRO A 109 -1.23 11.02 6.49
C PRO A 109 -0.87 12.40 7.05
N SER A 110 -0.17 13.22 6.25
CA SER A 110 -0.10 14.66 6.47
C SER A 110 -1.42 15.33 6.10
N GLN A 111 -1.67 16.54 6.60
CA GLN A 111 -2.93 17.24 6.31
C GLN A 111 -3.04 17.66 4.85
N SER A 112 -1.94 17.97 4.19
CA SER A 112 -1.90 18.27 2.76
C SER A 112 -2.18 17.08 1.84
N PHE A 113 -2.08 15.84 2.35
CA PHE A 113 -2.43 14.63 1.59
C PHE A 113 -3.88 14.65 1.10
N PHE A 114 -4.81 15.09 1.92
CA PHE A 114 -6.24 15.10 1.60
C PHE A 114 -6.59 16.08 0.46
N PRO A 115 -6.24 17.38 0.53
CA PRO A 115 -6.49 18.29 -0.58
C PRO A 115 -5.66 17.94 -1.83
N PHE A 116 -4.46 17.38 -1.67
CA PHE A 116 -3.69 16.83 -2.79
C PHE A 116 -4.46 15.73 -3.52
N CYS A 117 -4.95 14.72 -2.79
CA CYS A 117 -5.75 13.64 -3.38
C CYS A 117 -7.00 14.19 -4.07
N LYS A 118 -7.73 15.12 -3.42
CA LYS A 118 -8.92 15.73 -4.03
C LYS A 118 -8.60 16.41 -5.37
N GLU A 119 -7.60 17.27 -5.39
CA GLU A 119 -7.22 18.00 -6.59
C GLU A 119 -6.77 17.06 -7.72
N MET A 120 -5.99 16.02 -7.39
CA MET A 120 -5.55 15.02 -8.37
C MET A 120 -6.68 14.13 -8.86
N LEU A 121 -7.60 13.73 -7.97
CA LEU A 121 -8.78 12.96 -8.33
C LEU A 121 -9.69 13.73 -9.30
N ASP A 122 -9.85 15.04 -9.11
CA ASP A 122 -10.67 15.88 -10.00
C ASP A 122 -9.94 16.15 -11.32
N ARG A 123 -8.65 16.49 -11.25
CA ARG A 123 -7.85 16.85 -12.43
C ARG A 123 -7.68 15.70 -13.43
N TYR A 124 -7.52 14.48 -12.94
CA TYR A 124 -7.24 13.30 -13.76
C TYR A 124 -8.41 12.30 -13.81
N GLU A 125 -9.61 12.73 -13.49
CA GLU A 125 -10.81 11.90 -13.49
C GLU A 125 -11.02 11.10 -14.78
N HIS A 126 -10.79 11.76 -15.91
CA HIS A 126 -11.01 11.19 -17.25
C HIS A 126 -9.71 10.79 -17.96
N ASP A 127 -8.57 10.85 -17.29
CA ASP A 127 -7.29 10.44 -17.87
C ASP A 127 -7.03 8.96 -17.59
N GLU A 128 -7.30 8.09 -18.58
CA GLU A 128 -7.14 6.65 -18.49
C GLU A 128 -5.67 6.20 -18.28
N ARG A 129 -4.70 7.10 -18.50
CA ARG A 129 -3.28 6.81 -18.22
C ARG A 129 -3.00 6.76 -16.72
N ILE A 130 -3.85 7.39 -15.90
CA ILE A 130 -3.65 7.51 -14.46
C ILE A 130 -4.56 6.54 -13.72
N ALA A 131 -3.96 5.68 -12.90
CA ALA A 131 -4.69 4.70 -12.10
C ALA A 131 -4.61 4.95 -10.60
N MET A 132 -3.65 5.74 -10.11
CA MET A 132 -3.42 5.90 -8.67
C MET A 132 -2.86 7.27 -8.35
N ILE A 133 -3.22 7.77 -7.17
CA ILE A 133 -2.57 8.88 -6.49
C ILE A 133 -1.93 8.30 -5.24
N ALA A 134 -0.60 8.26 -5.18
CA ALA A 134 0.15 7.73 -4.06
C ALA A 134 0.41 8.81 -3.00
N GLY A 135 0.43 8.41 -1.73
CA GLY A 135 0.84 9.30 -0.62
C GLY A 135 2.27 9.03 -0.18
N PHE A 136 2.72 7.78 -0.27
CA PHE A 136 4.03 7.36 0.20
C PHE A 136 5.08 7.45 -0.91
N ASN A 137 6.10 8.29 -0.69
CA ASN A 137 7.23 8.47 -1.59
C ASN A 137 8.50 7.84 -1.00
N GLU A 138 9.04 6.81 -1.67
CA GLU A 138 10.21 6.05 -1.19
C GLU A 138 11.52 6.85 -1.16
N ASP A 139 11.62 7.96 -1.88
CA ASP A 139 12.75 8.90 -1.78
C ASP A 139 12.70 9.76 -0.51
N GLU A 140 11.53 9.88 0.15
CA GLU A 140 11.17 10.87 1.17
C GLU A 140 11.03 12.28 0.59
N VAL A 141 12.05 12.76 -0.09
CA VAL A 141 12.04 13.97 -0.92
C VAL A 141 12.73 13.62 -2.23
N THR A 142 11.97 13.65 -3.33
CA THR A 142 12.51 13.34 -4.65
C THR A 142 13.44 14.47 -5.09
N PRO A 143 14.71 14.18 -5.38
CA PRO A 143 15.63 15.19 -5.86
C PRO A 143 15.20 15.73 -7.24
N ASP A 144 15.52 16.98 -7.50
CA ASP A 144 15.29 17.67 -8.78
C ASP A 144 13.82 17.70 -9.25
N CYS A 145 12.86 17.63 -8.30
CA CYS A 145 11.45 17.77 -8.57
C CYS A 145 11.03 19.24 -8.44
N GLU A 146 10.82 19.93 -9.57
CA GLU A 146 10.40 21.33 -9.60
C GLU A 146 8.90 21.51 -9.43
N ASP A 147 8.11 20.49 -9.81
CA ASP A 147 6.65 20.45 -9.65
C ASP A 147 6.27 19.87 -8.28
N SER A 148 4.99 19.92 -7.94
CA SER A 148 4.51 19.34 -6.66
C SER A 148 4.42 17.81 -6.70
N TYR A 149 4.40 17.21 -7.88
CA TYR A 149 4.29 15.77 -8.11
C TYR A 149 4.82 15.37 -9.48
N PHE A 150 4.96 14.08 -9.73
CA PHE A 150 5.37 13.48 -11.00
C PHE A 150 4.62 12.17 -11.25
N PHE A 151 4.87 11.54 -12.41
CA PHE A 151 4.24 10.28 -12.78
C PHE A 151 5.24 9.13 -12.76
N THR A 152 4.78 7.95 -12.37
CA THR A 152 5.64 6.76 -12.27
C THR A 152 4.82 5.48 -12.42
N SER A 153 5.46 4.40 -12.91
CA SER A 153 4.87 3.06 -12.96
C SER A 153 5.22 2.21 -11.73
N VAL A 154 5.97 2.76 -10.78
CA VAL A 154 6.27 2.13 -9.49
C VAL A 154 5.63 2.94 -8.37
N PHE A 155 5.06 2.26 -7.38
CA PHE A 155 4.29 2.89 -6.33
C PHE A 155 4.33 2.06 -5.05
N SER A 156 3.90 2.67 -3.96
CA SER A 156 3.56 2.02 -2.70
C SER A 156 2.05 2.13 -2.46
N ILE A 157 1.51 1.16 -1.75
CA ILE A 157 0.09 1.08 -1.41
C ILE A 157 -0.25 1.75 -0.08
N TRP A 158 0.72 2.34 0.61
CA TRP A 158 0.53 3.00 1.90
C TRP A 158 -0.04 4.40 1.72
N GLY A 159 -1.33 4.54 2.01
CA GLY A 159 -2.09 5.76 1.80
C GLY A 159 -2.15 6.19 0.34
N TRP A 160 -3.28 5.98 -0.31
CA TRP A 160 -3.46 6.23 -1.73
C TRP A 160 -4.90 6.64 -2.06
N ALA A 161 -5.14 7.08 -3.28
CA ALA A 161 -6.47 7.36 -3.78
C ALA A 161 -6.63 6.90 -5.23
N SER A 162 -7.87 6.61 -5.64
CA SER A 162 -8.18 6.17 -7.00
C SER A 162 -9.67 6.37 -7.33
N TRP A 163 -10.08 5.80 -8.44
CA TRP A 163 -11.40 5.86 -9.03
C TRP A 163 -12.01 4.48 -9.20
N ARG A 164 -13.36 4.40 -9.17
CA ARG A 164 -14.11 3.18 -9.50
C ARG A 164 -13.69 2.57 -10.83
N ARG A 165 -13.51 3.41 -11.89
CA ARG A 165 -13.08 2.97 -13.21
C ARG A 165 -11.79 2.14 -13.22
N VAL A 166 -10.92 2.34 -12.23
CA VAL A 166 -9.66 1.59 -12.06
C VAL A 166 -9.91 0.29 -11.32
N VAL A 167 -10.64 0.34 -10.19
CA VAL A 167 -10.92 -0.83 -9.35
C VAL A 167 -11.83 -1.84 -10.07
N ASP A 168 -12.70 -1.37 -10.96
CA ASP A 168 -13.56 -2.25 -11.79
C ASP A 168 -12.75 -3.11 -12.79
N LYS A 169 -11.55 -2.66 -13.17
CA LYS A 169 -10.63 -3.42 -14.05
C LYS A 169 -9.84 -4.52 -13.32
N TRP A 170 -9.99 -4.66 -12.01
CA TRP A 170 -9.22 -5.63 -11.23
C TRP A 170 -9.74 -7.06 -11.44
N GLU A 171 -8.85 -7.95 -11.85
CA GLU A 171 -9.10 -9.38 -12.03
C GLU A 171 -8.72 -10.15 -10.76
N GLY A 172 -9.65 -10.26 -9.80
CA GLY A 172 -9.42 -10.95 -8.53
C GLY A 172 -9.09 -12.44 -8.66
N ASP A 173 -9.50 -13.05 -9.76
CA ASP A 173 -9.19 -14.46 -10.09
C ASP A 173 -7.88 -14.64 -10.88
N TYR A 174 -7.11 -13.58 -11.07
CA TYR A 174 -5.87 -13.59 -11.88
C TYR A 174 -6.05 -14.16 -13.29
N ALA A 175 -7.16 -13.85 -13.96
CA ALA A 175 -7.49 -14.38 -15.28
C ALA A 175 -6.38 -14.15 -16.31
N PHE A 176 -5.65 -13.03 -16.22
CA PHE A 176 -4.52 -12.72 -17.10
C PHE A 176 -3.40 -13.80 -17.11
N LEU A 177 -3.23 -14.57 -16.02
CA LEU A 177 -2.22 -15.64 -15.96
C LEU A 177 -2.54 -16.81 -16.90
N ARG A 178 -3.82 -16.96 -17.28
CA ARG A 178 -4.30 -17.99 -18.21
C ARG A 178 -4.29 -17.52 -19.66
N ASP A 179 -4.18 -16.21 -19.90
CA ASP A 179 -4.09 -15.61 -21.22
C ASP A 179 -2.62 -15.51 -21.68
N LYS A 180 -2.26 -16.31 -22.69
CA LYS A 180 -0.90 -16.33 -23.26
C LYS A 180 -0.48 -14.99 -23.87
N GLN A 181 -1.42 -14.19 -24.38
CA GLN A 181 -1.11 -12.89 -24.97
C GLN A 181 -0.87 -11.87 -23.86
N ALA A 182 -1.75 -11.78 -22.85
CA ALA A 182 -1.58 -10.92 -21.69
C ALA A 182 -0.24 -11.22 -20.98
N MET A 183 0.12 -12.50 -20.80
CA MET A 183 1.39 -12.89 -20.21
C MET A 183 2.60 -12.43 -21.01
N ARG A 184 2.58 -12.56 -22.35
CA ARG A 184 3.66 -12.03 -23.21
C ARG A 184 3.77 -10.51 -23.12
N GLN A 185 2.64 -9.81 -23.08
CA GLN A 185 2.61 -8.35 -22.91
C GLN A 185 3.16 -7.94 -21.55
N LEU A 186 2.73 -8.58 -20.46
CA LEU A 186 3.22 -8.34 -19.11
C LEU A 186 4.74 -8.57 -19.02
N GLU A 187 5.25 -9.66 -19.57
CA GLU A 187 6.69 -9.95 -19.62
C GLU A 187 7.48 -8.93 -20.44
N SER A 188 6.87 -8.33 -21.47
CA SER A 188 7.50 -7.30 -22.30
C SER A 188 7.54 -5.94 -21.62
N VAL A 189 6.51 -5.60 -20.83
CA VAL A 189 6.43 -4.33 -20.05
C VAL A 189 7.36 -4.39 -18.84
N VAL A 190 7.38 -5.50 -18.12
CA VAL A 190 8.30 -5.70 -16.99
C VAL A 190 9.71 -6.06 -17.51
N ARG A 191 10.41 -5.07 -18.05
CA ARG A 191 11.74 -5.27 -18.64
C ARG A 191 12.81 -5.62 -17.61
N GLN A 192 12.70 -5.10 -16.38
CA GLN A 192 13.64 -5.38 -15.31
C GLN A 192 13.56 -6.86 -14.91
N ARG A 193 14.62 -7.63 -15.26
CA ARG A 193 14.64 -9.09 -15.10
C ARG A 193 14.46 -9.55 -13.64
N GLY A 194 14.98 -8.79 -12.67
CA GLY A 194 14.86 -9.10 -11.24
C GLY A 194 13.41 -8.96 -10.78
N LEU A 195 12.76 -7.85 -11.11
CA LEU A 195 11.36 -7.62 -10.83
C LEU A 195 10.47 -8.70 -11.47
N ARG A 196 10.68 -9.01 -12.77
CA ARG A 196 9.91 -10.04 -13.46
C ARG A 196 10.02 -11.41 -12.80
N LYS A 197 11.21 -11.77 -12.29
CA LYS A 197 11.44 -13.04 -11.57
C LYS A 197 10.78 -13.09 -10.20
N ASP A 198 10.51 -11.95 -9.60
CA ASP A 198 9.83 -11.88 -8.31
C ASP A 198 8.30 -11.73 -8.51
N PHE A 199 7.86 -10.82 -9.40
CA PHE A 199 6.45 -10.46 -9.57
C PHE A 199 5.57 -11.57 -10.20
N ILE A 200 5.99 -12.17 -11.31
CA ILE A 200 5.18 -13.18 -11.99
C ILE A 200 4.98 -14.46 -11.15
N PRO A 201 6.03 -15.02 -10.52
CA PRO A 201 5.83 -16.12 -9.57
C PRO A 201 4.95 -15.72 -8.38
N MET A 202 5.08 -14.51 -7.85
CA MET A 202 4.22 -14.01 -6.79
C MET A 202 2.74 -14.03 -7.21
N CYS A 203 2.39 -13.51 -8.38
CA CYS A 203 1.01 -13.57 -8.89
C CYS A 203 0.50 -15.02 -9.02
N ARG A 204 1.36 -15.95 -9.45
CA ARG A 204 1.00 -17.37 -9.54
C ARG A 204 0.77 -18.00 -8.16
N ASP A 205 1.64 -17.71 -7.20
CA ASP A 205 1.51 -18.20 -5.82
C ASP A 205 0.23 -17.65 -5.18
N HIS A 206 -0.09 -16.36 -5.39
CA HIS A 206 -1.33 -15.74 -4.95
C HIS A 206 -2.56 -16.40 -5.58
N ALA A 207 -2.57 -16.57 -6.90
CA ALA A 207 -3.65 -17.26 -7.61
C ALA A 207 -3.86 -18.70 -7.10
N HIS A 208 -2.78 -19.44 -6.82
CA HIS A 208 -2.87 -20.80 -6.27
C HIS A 208 -3.41 -20.85 -4.84
N SER A 209 -3.23 -19.78 -4.06
CA SER A 209 -3.76 -19.70 -2.70
C SER A 209 -5.29 -19.62 -2.65
N GLY A 210 -5.93 -19.22 -3.76
CA GLY A 210 -7.38 -18.99 -3.84
C GLY A 210 -7.84 -17.74 -3.08
N LYS A 211 -6.92 -16.84 -2.75
CA LYS A 211 -7.19 -15.57 -2.06
C LYS A 211 -6.84 -14.39 -2.95
N GLU A 212 -7.55 -13.30 -2.76
CA GLU A 212 -7.30 -12.03 -3.42
C GLU A 212 -6.20 -11.25 -2.67
N PHE A 213 -5.10 -10.98 -3.36
CA PHE A 213 -4.03 -10.10 -2.90
C PHE A 213 -4.07 -8.82 -3.74
N TYR A 214 -4.72 -7.80 -3.23
CA TYR A 214 -5.01 -6.61 -4.04
C TYR A 214 -3.76 -5.93 -4.60
N GLU A 215 -2.64 -5.96 -3.90
CA GLU A 215 -1.39 -5.34 -4.35
C GLU A 215 -0.91 -5.93 -5.69
N SER A 216 -0.92 -7.25 -5.79
CA SER A 216 -0.51 -7.93 -7.03
C SER A 216 -1.56 -7.83 -8.13
N ILE A 217 -2.85 -7.83 -7.77
CA ILE A 217 -3.97 -7.62 -8.69
C ILE A 217 -3.90 -6.19 -9.25
N PHE A 218 -3.77 -5.20 -8.39
CA PHE A 218 -3.68 -3.80 -8.79
C PHE A 218 -2.45 -3.55 -9.64
N TRP A 219 -1.28 -4.04 -9.22
CA TRP A 219 -0.05 -3.85 -9.98
C TRP A 219 -0.11 -4.52 -11.35
N ALA A 220 -0.64 -5.75 -11.45
CA ALA A 220 -0.88 -6.40 -12.74
C ALA A 220 -1.83 -5.58 -13.63
N SER A 221 -2.93 -5.06 -13.06
CA SER A 221 -3.88 -4.20 -13.76
C SER A 221 -3.19 -2.93 -14.29
N MET A 222 -2.37 -2.25 -13.48
CA MET A 222 -1.63 -1.07 -13.92
C MET A 222 -0.66 -1.38 -15.07
N LEU A 223 0.09 -2.47 -14.97
CA LEU A 223 1.06 -2.87 -16.00
C LEU A 223 0.38 -3.25 -17.32
N LEU A 224 -0.71 -4.01 -17.26
CA LEU A 224 -1.46 -4.43 -18.44
C LEU A 224 -2.21 -3.28 -19.12
N ASN A 225 -2.59 -2.24 -18.38
CA ASN A 225 -3.22 -1.03 -18.91
C ASN A 225 -2.20 0.09 -19.21
N SER A 226 -0.88 -0.14 -19.02
CA SER A 226 0.17 0.88 -19.16
C SER A 226 -0.11 2.14 -18.34
N SER A 227 -0.71 1.99 -17.17
CA SER A 227 -1.12 3.10 -16.32
C SER A 227 0.01 3.57 -15.42
N LEU A 228 -0.06 4.84 -15.00
CA LEU A 228 0.87 5.51 -14.11
C LEU A 228 0.20 5.88 -12.78
N ALA A 229 1.00 5.97 -11.74
CA ALA A 229 0.65 6.61 -10.48
C ALA A 229 1.13 8.06 -10.48
N ILE A 230 0.37 8.94 -9.83
CA ILE A 230 0.82 10.27 -9.42
C ILE A 230 1.55 10.12 -8.10
N MET A 231 2.80 10.59 -8.04
CA MET A 231 3.64 10.53 -6.86
C MET A 231 3.97 11.94 -6.39
N PRO A 232 3.66 12.34 -5.14
CA PRO A 232 4.05 13.64 -4.62
C PRO A 232 5.56 13.74 -4.51
N CYS A 233 6.17 14.91 -4.75
CA CYS A 233 7.62 15.12 -4.65
C CYS A 233 8.17 14.97 -3.23
N ARG A 234 7.29 14.97 -2.23
CA ARG A 234 7.60 14.76 -0.82
C ARG A 234 6.70 13.68 -0.24
N ASN A 235 7.24 12.84 0.62
CA ASN A 235 6.46 11.82 1.31
C ASN A 235 5.38 12.44 2.20
N LEU A 236 4.14 11.97 2.05
CA LEU A 236 2.97 12.48 2.78
C LEU A 236 2.43 11.47 3.82
N ILE A 237 3.01 10.28 3.91
CA ILE A 237 2.53 9.19 4.77
C ILE A 237 3.65 8.70 5.68
N ASN A 238 3.38 8.52 6.97
CA ASN A 238 4.19 7.70 7.85
C ASN A 238 3.52 6.33 8.02
N ASN A 239 4.23 5.25 7.73
CA ASN A 239 3.77 3.91 8.04
C ASN A 239 4.27 3.46 9.41
N LEU A 240 3.35 3.05 10.29
CA LEU A 240 3.62 2.58 11.65
C LEU A 240 3.62 1.05 11.76
N GLY A 241 3.57 0.34 10.62
CA GLY A 241 3.34 -1.11 10.54
C GLY A 241 4.50 -1.99 10.98
N LEU A 242 5.65 -1.45 11.38
CA LEU A 242 6.73 -2.26 11.93
C LEU A 242 6.51 -2.54 13.42
N SER A 243 5.77 -3.60 13.71
CA SER A 243 5.55 -4.11 15.07
C SER A 243 5.66 -5.63 15.08
N ASP A 244 5.75 -6.23 16.28
CA ASP A 244 5.81 -7.69 16.43
C ASP A 244 4.51 -8.39 15.95
N ASP A 245 3.41 -7.64 15.87
CA ASP A 245 2.08 -8.11 15.44
C ASP A 245 1.75 -7.77 13.97
N SER A 246 2.69 -7.21 13.20
CA SER A 246 2.46 -6.86 11.81
C SER A 246 2.45 -8.09 10.89
N THR A 247 1.54 -8.11 9.90
CA THR A 247 1.34 -9.25 8.99
C THR A 247 2.49 -9.40 7.99
N HIS A 248 2.95 -8.30 7.41
CA HIS A 248 3.94 -8.30 6.33
C HIS A 248 5.37 -7.99 6.79
N PHE A 249 5.53 -7.25 7.87
CA PHE A 249 6.83 -6.84 8.42
C PHE A 249 6.97 -7.25 9.89
N SER A 250 6.84 -8.55 10.18
CA SER A 250 7.13 -9.09 11.50
C SER A 250 8.62 -9.02 11.78
N GLY A 251 9.07 -8.06 12.56
CA GLY A 251 10.46 -7.92 12.94
C GLY A 251 10.70 -6.70 13.83
N SER A 252 11.78 -6.76 14.57
CA SER A 252 12.22 -5.62 15.38
C SER A 252 13.00 -4.63 14.52
N MET A 253 12.82 -3.33 14.75
CA MET A 253 13.68 -2.27 14.18
C MET A 253 15.18 -2.58 14.31
N LYS A 254 15.57 -3.31 15.36
CA LYS A 254 16.97 -3.69 15.64
C LYS A 254 17.52 -4.73 14.65
N THR A 255 16.68 -5.63 14.14
CA THR A 255 17.09 -6.72 13.24
C THR A 255 16.78 -6.43 11.76
N THR A 256 16.06 -5.36 11.48
CA THR A 256 15.72 -4.94 10.11
C THR A 256 16.91 -4.23 9.46
N PRO A 257 17.34 -4.60 8.22
CA PRO A 257 18.37 -3.90 7.47
C PRO A 257 18.07 -2.41 7.28
N LYS A 258 19.11 -1.57 7.29
CA LYS A 258 18.99 -0.10 7.25
C LYS A 258 18.10 0.40 6.09
N ALA A 259 18.20 -0.22 4.92
CA ALA A 259 17.42 0.18 3.76
C ALA A 259 15.91 -0.01 3.94
N TYR A 260 15.49 -1.10 4.58
CA TYR A 260 14.07 -1.34 4.92
C TYR A 260 13.64 -0.56 6.16
N ARG A 261 14.51 -0.44 7.17
CA ARG A 261 14.23 0.36 8.37
C ARG A 261 13.95 1.83 8.02
N ARG A 262 14.62 2.37 6.97
CA ARG A 262 14.38 3.73 6.50
C ARG A 262 12.92 3.99 6.17
N ILE A 263 12.23 3.03 5.55
CA ILE A 263 10.82 3.12 5.16
C ILE A 263 9.93 3.52 6.34
N PHE A 264 10.18 2.94 7.53
CA PHE A 264 9.43 3.21 8.76
C PHE A 264 9.92 4.42 9.56
N THR A 265 11.00 5.05 9.12
CA THR A 265 11.62 6.21 9.80
C THR A 265 11.64 7.47 8.96
N MET A 266 11.14 7.41 7.72
CA MET A 266 11.00 8.57 6.85
C MET A 266 10.02 9.57 7.47
N LYS A 267 10.29 10.86 7.23
CA LYS A 267 9.39 11.93 7.65
C LYS A 267 8.25 12.09 6.65
N ARG A 268 7.08 12.41 7.16
CA ARG A 268 6.02 12.98 6.33
C ARG A 268 6.19 14.49 6.27
N HIS A 269 5.87 15.03 5.12
CA HIS A 269 5.97 16.46 4.83
C HIS A 269 4.61 17.02 4.49
N GLU A 270 4.49 18.36 4.49
CA GLU A 270 3.34 19.05 3.92
C GLU A 270 3.69 19.56 2.53
N LEU A 271 2.71 19.57 1.64
CA LEU A 271 2.79 20.24 0.35
C LEU A 271 2.34 21.69 0.47
N GLU A 272 2.94 22.55 -0.33
CA GLU A 272 2.53 23.94 -0.49
C GLU A 272 1.46 24.05 -1.58
N PHE A 273 0.48 24.91 -1.36
CA PHE A 273 -0.59 25.23 -2.31
C PHE A 273 -0.50 26.69 -2.75
N PRO A 274 -0.87 27.01 -4.02
CA PRO A 274 -1.39 26.11 -5.04
C PRO A 274 -0.33 25.11 -5.53
N LEU A 275 -0.77 23.91 -5.97
CA LEU A 275 0.12 22.91 -6.52
C LEU A 275 0.72 23.36 -7.85
N LYS A 276 1.99 23.03 -8.08
CA LYS A 276 2.64 23.15 -9.38
C LYS A 276 2.43 21.85 -10.17
N HIS A 277 1.89 21.96 -11.38
CA HIS A 277 1.52 20.82 -12.20
C HIS A 277 2.52 20.56 -13.31
N PRO A 278 2.98 19.30 -13.50
CA PRO A 278 3.76 18.92 -14.67
C PRO A 278 2.98 19.23 -15.97
N LYS A 279 3.67 19.81 -16.95
CA LYS A 279 3.08 20.10 -18.25
C LYS A 279 2.69 18.86 -19.04
N TYR A 280 3.43 17.76 -18.86
CA TYR A 280 3.27 16.53 -19.60
C TYR A 280 3.13 15.33 -18.65
N VAL A 281 2.32 14.34 -19.05
CA VAL A 281 2.22 13.06 -18.35
C VAL A 281 3.31 12.14 -18.92
N VAL A 282 4.48 12.19 -18.29
CA VAL A 282 5.66 11.38 -18.66
C VAL A 282 6.22 10.72 -17.41
N GLU A 283 6.57 9.45 -17.52
CA GLU A 283 7.16 8.69 -16.40
C GLU A 283 8.50 9.27 -15.95
N ASN A 284 8.67 9.48 -14.65
CA ASN A 284 9.97 9.76 -14.04
C ASN A 284 10.79 8.46 -13.93
N VAL A 285 11.62 8.22 -14.94
CA VAL A 285 12.44 7.01 -15.04
C VAL A 285 13.52 6.98 -13.95
N ASP A 286 14.08 8.12 -13.57
CA ASP A 286 15.12 8.21 -12.55
C ASP A 286 14.58 7.81 -11.17
N PHE A 287 13.36 8.23 -10.82
CA PHE A 287 12.67 7.75 -9.62
C PHE A 287 12.48 6.23 -9.66
N LYS A 288 11.97 5.71 -10.77
CA LYS A 288 11.78 4.27 -10.96
C LYS A 288 13.07 3.46 -10.76
N GLU A 289 14.18 3.94 -11.31
CA GLU A 289 15.49 3.29 -11.12
C GLU A 289 15.98 3.36 -9.67
N ARG A 290 15.69 4.45 -8.94
CA ARG A 290 15.97 4.54 -7.50
C ARG A 290 15.14 3.53 -6.70
N VAL A 291 13.84 3.39 -6.99
CA VAL A 291 12.97 2.38 -6.36
C VAL A 291 13.47 0.97 -6.67
N TYR A 292 13.94 0.70 -7.89
CA TYR A 292 14.54 -0.58 -8.23
C TYR A 292 15.81 -0.89 -7.39
N LYS A 293 16.63 0.12 -7.10
CA LYS A 293 17.76 -0.02 -6.16
C LYS A 293 17.30 -0.28 -4.73
N ILE A 294 16.28 0.47 -4.27
CA ILE A 294 15.69 0.27 -2.93
C ILE A 294 15.16 -1.16 -2.79
N ASN A 295 14.54 -1.72 -3.80
CA ASN A 295 14.03 -3.09 -3.81
C ASN A 295 15.06 -4.14 -4.25
N ALA A 296 16.28 -3.69 -4.59
CA ALA A 296 17.38 -4.52 -5.11
C ALA A 296 17.03 -5.30 -6.40
N TRP A 297 16.03 -4.85 -7.16
CA TRP A 297 15.70 -5.44 -8.46
C TRP A 297 16.77 -5.08 -9.50
N GLY A 298 17.44 -6.11 -10.03
CA GLY A 298 18.59 -5.94 -10.93
C GLY A 298 19.90 -5.60 -10.25
N HIS A 299 19.94 -5.53 -8.92
CA HIS A 299 21.12 -5.18 -8.13
C HIS A 299 21.54 -6.33 -7.20
N PRO A 300 22.15 -7.43 -7.73
CA PRO A 300 22.48 -8.63 -6.94
C PRO A 300 23.43 -8.35 -5.78
N PHE A 301 24.38 -7.44 -5.94
CA PHE A 301 25.29 -7.04 -4.86
C PHE A 301 24.58 -6.34 -3.70
N ILE A 302 23.57 -5.48 -4.02
CA ILE A 302 22.74 -4.85 -2.98
C ILE A 302 21.94 -5.92 -2.24
N LYS A 303 21.34 -6.88 -2.95
CA LYS A 303 20.58 -7.99 -2.35
C LYS A 303 21.47 -8.85 -1.45
N MET A 304 22.71 -9.13 -1.88
CA MET A 304 23.69 -9.87 -1.11
C MET A 304 24.13 -9.11 0.15
N SER A 305 24.49 -7.83 0.01
CA SER A 305 24.88 -6.96 1.13
C SER A 305 23.80 -6.88 2.19
N ARG A 306 22.52 -6.72 1.79
CA ARG A 306 21.38 -6.73 2.74
C ARG A 306 21.20 -8.07 3.44
N SER A 307 21.37 -9.18 2.71
CA SER A 307 21.28 -10.51 3.33
C SER A 307 22.39 -10.73 4.36
N LEU A 308 23.58 -10.20 4.14
CA LEU A 308 24.69 -10.24 5.10
C LEU A 308 24.43 -9.31 6.29
N GLU A 309 23.91 -8.10 6.04
CA GLU A 309 23.49 -7.17 7.10
C GLU A 309 22.40 -7.78 7.99
N GLU A 310 21.37 -8.38 7.39
CA GLU A 310 20.30 -9.06 8.11
C GLU A 310 20.83 -10.21 8.97
N LEU A 311 21.72 -11.04 8.41
CA LEU A 311 22.36 -12.12 9.16
C LEU A 311 23.17 -11.58 10.33
N PHE A 312 23.99 -10.55 10.10
CA PHE A 312 24.80 -9.92 11.16
C PHE A 312 23.93 -9.35 12.28
N LEU A 313 22.86 -8.62 11.93
CA LEU A 313 21.92 -8.03 12.91
C LEU A 313 21.22 -9.13 13.72
N ASN A 314 20.73 -10.19 13.06
CA ASN A 314 20.09 -11.30 13.76
C ASN A 314 21.05 -12.03 14.71
N LEU A 315 22.33 -12.24 14.33
CA LEU A 315 23.36 -12.78 15.20
C LEU A 315 23.65 -11.85 16.38
N ARG A 316 23.85 -10.55 16.13
CA ARG A 316 24.16 -9.55 17.16
C ARG A 316 23.07 -9.42 18.23
N PHE A 317 21.81 -9.54 17.83
CA PHE A 317 20.65 -9.41 18.74
C PHE A 317 20.07 -10.73 19.19
N GLY A 318 20.76 -11.87 18.96
CA GLY A 318 20.38 -13.20 19.44
C GLY A 318 19.11 -13.79 18.81
N ASN A 319 18.70 -13.30 17.64
CA ASN A 319 17.50 -13.76 16.94
C ASN A 319 17.79 -15.00 16.07
N PHE A 320 18.26 -16.08 16.71
CA PHE A 320 18.63 -17.33 16.04
C PHE A 320 17.44 -18.02 15.36
N SER A 321 16.22 -17.85 15.88
CA SER A 321 15.02 -18.44 15.29
C SER A 321 14.76 -17.95 13.86
N SER A 322 14.99 -16.67 13.59
CA SER A 322 14.87 -16.09 12.25
C SER A 322 15.92 -16.62 11.28
N ILE A 323 17.14 -16.86 11.76
CA ILE A 323 18.22 -17.44 10.95
C ILE A 323 17.84 -18.87 10.53
N PHE A 324 17.38 -19.71 11.48
CA PHE A 324 16.95 -21.08 11.18
C PHE A 324 15.75 -21.13 10.23
N LYS A 325 14.76 -20.24 10.42
CA LYS A 325 13.62 -20.12 9.50
C LYS A 325 14.04 -19.71 8.09
N ALA A 326 14.99 -18.79 7.96
CA ALA A 326 15.54 -18.35 6.67
C ALA A 326 16.31 -19.48 5.96
N MET A 327 17.12 -20.23 6.69
CA MET A 327 17.85 -21.41 6.18
C MET A 327 16.86 -22.50 5.72
N ALA A 328 15.85 -22.83 6.53
CA ALA A 328 14.84 -23.82 6.18
C ALA A 328 14.04 -23.43 4.93
N ARG A 329 13.68 -22.14 4.77
CA ARG A 329 13.02 -21.65 3.55
C ARG A 329 13.90 -21.79 2.31
N ARG A 330 15.20 -21.45 2.41
CA ARG A 330 16.15 -21.61 1.30
C ARG A 330 16.31 -23.09 0.92
N TRP A 331 16.43 -23.97 1.91
CA TRP A 331 16.57 -25.42 1.69
C TRP A 331 15.34 -26.02 1.00
N ARG A 332 14.12 -25.66 1.46
CA ARG A 332 12.86 -26.08 0.79
C ARG A 332 12.77 -25.62 -0.67
N LYS A 333 13.21 -24.38 -0.96
CA LYS A 333 13.25 -23.86 -2.34
C LYS A 333 14.26 -24.62 -3.22
N THR A 334 15.35 -25.10 -2.66
CA THR A 334 16.36 -25.88 -3.41
C THR A 334 15.82 -27.30 -3.68
N ILE A 335 15.26 -27.98 -2.68
CA ILE A 335 14.71 -29.35 -2.84
C ILE A 335 13.43 -29.33 -3.72
N GLY A 336 12.59 -28.28 -3.65
CA GLY A 336 11.41 -28.16 -4.49
C GLY A 336 11.71 -27.92 -5.97
N ARG A 337 12.90 -27.39 -6.31
CA ARG A 337 13.34 -27.23 -7.72
C ARG A 337 13.73 -28.55 -8.38
N ASP A 338 14.18 -29.53 -7.62
CA ASP A 338 14.57 -30.85 -8.15
C ASP A 338 13.37 -31.79 -8.41
N LYS A 339 12.13 -31.37 -8.07
CA LYS A 339 10.90 -32.13 -8.33
C LYS A 339 10.13 -31.69 -9.57
N HIS A 340 10.61 -30.66 -10.29
CA HIS A 340 9.99 -30.13 -11.51
C HIS A 340 11.03 -29.89 -12.64
N ALA A 341 12.17 -30.60 -12.61
CA ALA A 341 13.12 -30.64 -13.71
C ALA A 341 12.87 -31.87 -14.59
#